data_65d452057a47b187d23b88bab8ed65c4
#
_entry.id   65d452057a47b187d23b88bab8ed65c4
#
_cell.length_a   1.000
_cell.length_b   1.000
_cell.length_c   1.000
_cell.angle_alpha   90.00
_cell.angle_beta   90.00
_cell.angle_gamma   90.00
#
_symmetry.space_group_name_H-M   'P 1'
#
loop_
_entity.id
_entity.type
_entity.pdbx_description
1 polymer ?
#
loop_
_entity_poly.entity_id
_entity_poly.type
_entity_poly.pdbx_seq_one_letter_code
_entity_poly.pdbx_strand_id
1 'polypeptide(L)'
;FMGKISISSHQPNYNFTLFKSKYISYNWENDFKNIENRQFNLEFKSKKYFDLRLDYIDVKNLAYFTKDDFYAVKPFQFSDNINIIKVRVSREFSVNKFFFDNEIQYQKASNANGILNVPELITRNSIYFGSHLLDKALFLQTGFSIRYFSKYYMNSYDPLLSEFYVQNSKKIGGFPLMDFFVNA
;
A
#
# COMPACT_ATOMS: atom_id res chain seq x y z
N PHE A 1 7.97 -6.53 22.03
CA PHE A 1 8.28 -5.19 21.57
C PHE A 1 9.52 -5.23 20.69
N MET A 2 9.46 -4.64 19.50
CA MET A 2 10.57 -4.64 18.54
C MET A 2 10.66 -3.28 17.88
N GLY A 3 11.87 -2.72 17.77
CA GLY A 3 12.16 -1.53 16.97
C GLY A 3 13.18 -1.85 15.89
N LYS A 4 13.03 -1.27 14.69
CA LYS A 4 13.95 -1.44 13.57
C LYS A 4 14.17 -0.12 12.86
N ILE A 5 15.42 0.18 12.54
CA ILE A 5 15.80 1.29 11.67
C ILE A 5 16.39 0.71 10.40
N SER A 6 16.00 1.24 9.25
CA SER A 6 16.53 0.86 7.94
C SER A 6 16.86 2.11 7.15
N ILE A 7 18.03 2.14 6.54
CA ILE A 7 18.48 3.22 5.66
C ILE A 7 18.95 2.55 4.37
N SER A 8 18.46 3.03 3.23
CA SER A 8 18.87 2.54 1.92
C SER A 8 19.00 3.67 0.92
N SER A 9 19.90 3.50 -0.03
CA SER A 9 20.08 4.38 -1.18
C SER A 9 20.27 3.50 -2.41
N HIS A 10 19.48 3.74 -3.45
CA HIS A 10 19.55 2.96 -4.68
C HIS A 10 19.20 3.81 -5.90
N GLN A 11 19.71 3.44 -7.04
CA GLN A 11 19.34 4.07 -8.30
C GLN A 11 17.87 3.81 -8.64
N PRO A 12 17.16 4.76 -9.26
CA PRO A 12 15.86 4.49 -9.87
C PRO A 12 15.93 3.34 -10.85
N ASN A 13 14.83 2.63 -11.05
CA ASN A 13 14.75 1.56 -12.05
C ASN A 13 15.13 2.08 -13.43
N TYR A 14 15.66 1.19 -14.25
CA TYR A 14 16.15 1.51 -15.60
C TYR A 14 15.11 2.24 -16.46
N ASN A 15 13.83 1.88 -16.34
CA ASN A 15 12.73 2.52 -17.06
C ASN A 15 12.59 4.03 -16.79
N PHE A 16 13.04 4.53 -15.63
CA PHE A 16 13.07 5.96 -15.33
C PHE A 16 14.27 6.68 -15.96
N THR A 17 15.40 5.99 -16.08
CA THR A 17 16.66 6.60 -16.53
C THR A 17 16.83 6.53 -18.04
N LEU A 18 16.50 5.41 -18.67
CA LEU A 18 16.67 5.23 -20.10
C LEU A 18 15.50 4.46 -20.70
N PHE A 19 14.89 5.03 -21.74
CA PHE A 19 13.90 4.35 -22.56
C PHE A 19 14.05 4.78 -24.03
N LYS A 20 14.14 3.83 -24.93
CA LYS A 20 14.24 4.06 -26.37
C LYS A 20 13.15 3.25 -27.09
N SER A 21 12.31 3.93 -27.83
CA SER A 21 11.21 3.32 -28.57
C SER A 21 11.01 3.94 -29.95
N LYS A 22 10.16 3.35 -30.78
CA LYS A 22 9.72 3.91 -32.05
C LYS A 22 8.74 5.08 -31.90
N TYR A 23 8.17 5.25 -30.72
CA TYR A 23 7.20 6.32 -30.42
C TYR A 23 7.95 7.57 -29.96
N ILE A 24 7.78 8.68 -30.66
CA ILE A 24 8.50 9.93 -30.39
C ILE A 24 8.35 10.38 -28.93
N SER A 25 7.15 10.27 -28.38
CA SER A 25 6.86 10.67 -27.01
C SER A 25 7.44 9.76 -25.93
N TYR A 26 7.93 8.57 -26.30
CA TYR A 26 8.43 7.56 -25.34
C TYR A 26 9.93 7.32 -25.57
N ASN A 27 10.69 8.41 -25.48
CA ASN A 27 12.16 8.37 -25.54
C ASN A 27 12.71 9.36 -24.51
N TRP A 28 13.60 8.88 -23.64
CA TRP A 28 14.32 9.71 -22.66
C TRP A 28 15.65 9.07 -22.24
N GLU A 29 16.50 9.92 -21.71
CA GLU A 29 17.73 9.59 -21.06
C GLU A 29 17.92 10.60 -19.93
N ASN A 30 17.77 10.14 -18.67
CA ASN A 30 17.77 10.98 -17.48
C ASN A 30 18.90 10.58 -16.53
N ASP A 31 19.56 11.59 -15.97
CA ASP A 31 20.54 11.42 -14.90
C ASP A 31 19.85 11.72 -13.55
N PHE A 32 19.10 10.75 -13.05
CA PHE A 32 18.40 10.86 -11.78
C PHE A 32 19.31 10.50 -10.61
N LYS A 33 19.16 11.25 -9.51
CA LYS A 33 19.84 10.96 -8.25
C LYS A 33 19.29 9.69 -7.63
N ASN A 34 20.08 9.06 -6.76
CA ASN A 34 19.65 7.92 -5.98
C ASN A 34 18.42 8.26 -5.15
N ILE A 35 17.48 7.34 -5.08
CA ILE A 35 16.36 7.38 -4.15
C ILE A 35 16.92 7.01 -2.78
N GLU A 36 16.77 7.91 -1.81
CA GLU A 36 17.15 7.69 -0.42
C GLU A 36 15.90 7.36 0.39
N ASN A 37 15.96 6.30 1.17
CA ASN A 37 14.87 5.85 2.01
C ASN A 37 15.37 5.62 3.44
N ARG A 38 14.73 6.27 4.41
CA ARG A 38 14.96 6.10 5.84
C ARG A 38 13.66 5.66 6.47
N GLN A 39 13.69 4.53 7.15
CA GLN A 39 12.51 3.95 7.77
C GLN A 39 12.77 3.65 9.24
N PHE A 40 11.87 4.10 10.09
CA PHE A 40 11.75 3.70 11.48
C PHE A 40 10.47 2.88 11.64
N ASN A 41 10.60 1.73 12.29
CA ASN A 41 9.54 0.77 12.46
C ASN A 41 9.47 0.36 13.94
N LEU A 42 8.29 0.42 14.51
CA LEU A 42 8.02 0.02 15.89
C LEU A 42 6.86 -0.97 15.90
N GLU A 43 7.08 -2.12 16.55
CA GLU A 43 6.08 -3.17 16.63
C GLU A 43 5.87 -3.62 18.08
N PHE A 44 4.62 -3.63 18.48
CA PHE A 44 4.16 -4.19 19.75
C PHE A 44 3.18 -5.33 19.43
N LYS A 45 3.45 -6.53 19.97
CA LYS A 45 2.58 -7.69 19.83
C LYS A 45 2.11 -8.17 21.19
N SER A 46 0.80 -8.37 21.32
CA SER A 46 0.20 -8.86 22.55
C SER A 46 -0.98 -9.81 22.30
N LYS A 47 -0.83 -11.06 22.68
CA LYS A 47 -1.94 -12.04 22.61
C LYS A 47 -3.18 -11.62 23.44
N LYS A 48 -2.99 -10.79 24.47
CA LYS A 48 -4.07 -10.38 25.38
C LYS A 48 -4.80 -9.11 24.89
N TYR A 49 -4.07 -8.16 24.29
CA TYR A 49 -4.62 -6.85 23.96
C TYR A 49 -4.81 -6.68 22.46
N PHE A 50 -3.79 -6.23 21.74
CA PHE A 50 -3.79 -5.97 20.30
C PHE A 50 -2.36 -5.95 19.82
N ASP A 51 -2.19 -6.10 18.52
CA ASP A 51 -0.93 -5.85 17.84
C ASP A 51 -0.94 -4.42 17.28
N LEU A 52 0.14 -3.69 17.51
CA LEU A 52 0.33 -2.32 17.03
C LEU A 52 1.62 -2.28 16.20
N ARG A 53 1.54 -1.65 15.04
CA ARG A 53 2.70 -1.32 14.22
C ARG A 53 2.68 0.14 13.83
N LEU A 54 3.80 0.81 14.05
CA LEU A 54 4.05 2.19 13.67
C LEU A 54 5.21 2.21 12.69
N ASP A 55 5.02 2.82 11.53
CA ASP A 55 6.06 3.04 10.54
C ASP A 55 6.18 4.55 10.27
N TYR A 56 7.37 5.07 10.34
CA TYR A 56 7.74 6.38 9.83
C TYR A 56 8.75 6.19 8.70
N ILE A 57 8.43 6.72 7.53
CA ILE A 57 9.24 6.56 6.32
C ILE A 57 9.51 7.95 5.75
N ASP A 58 10.77 8.26 5.52
CA ASP A 58 11.25 9.46 4.83
C ASP A 58 11.87 9.03 3.50
N VAL A 59 11.34 9.54 2.40
CA VAL A 59 11.80 9.23 1.04
C VAL A 59 12.23 10.50 0.35
N LYS A 60 13.46 10.54 -0.16
CA LYS A 60 14.01 11.64 -0.95
C LYS A 60 14.31 11.19 -2.37
N ASN A 61 14.21 12.12 -3.32
CA ASN A 61 14.45 11.88 -4.73
C ASN A 61 13.56 10.77 -5.31
N LEU A 62 12.28 10.72 -4.91
CA LEU A 62 11.34 9.72 -5.44
C LEU A 62 11.18 9.89 -6.96
N ALA A 63 11.49 8.85 -7.73
CA ALA A 63 11.21 8.81 -9.16
C ALA A 63 9.77 8.31 -9.40
N TYR A 64 9.05 8.93 -10.31
CA TYR A 64 7.67 8.60 -10.62
C TYR A 64 7.34 8.93 -12.07
N PHE A 65 6.32 8.28 -12.62
CA PHE A 65 5.76 8.63 -13.92
C PHE A 65 4.55 9.54 -13.75
N THR A 66 4.44 10.56 -14.58
CA THR A 66 3.24 11.40 -14.70
C THR A 66 3.13 11.93 -16.12
N LYS A 67 2.00 12.54 -16.47
CA LYS A 67 1.83 13.19 -17.75
C LYS A 67 2.55 14.53 -17.77
N ASP A 68 3.24 14.80 -18.88
CA ASP A 68 3.78 16.13 -19.19
C ASP A 68 2.68 17.07 -19.73
N ASP A 69 3.05 18.29 -20.11
CA ASP A 69 2.13 19.30 -20.65
C ASP A 69 1.49 18.89 -21.99
N PHE A 70 2.08 17.90 -22.67
CA PHE A 70 1.56 17.32 -23.92
C PHE A 70 0.78 16.00 -23.69
N TYR A 71 0.42 15.71 -22.45
CA TYR A 71 -0.29 14.49 -22.05
C TYR A 71 0.48 13.17 -22.29
N ALA A 72 1.78 13.23 -22.61
CA ALA A 72 2.63 12.06 -22.71
C ALA A 72 3.13 11.64 -21.32
N VAL A 73 3.12 10.33 -21.05
CA VAL A 73 3.65 9.81 -19.79
C VAL A 73 5.16 9.85 -19.80
N LYS A 74 5.76 10.53 -18.84
CA LYS A 74 7.21 10.77 -18.72
C LYS A 74 7.67 10.48 -17.29
N PRO A 75 8.94 10.08 -17.11
CA PRO A 75 9.54 9.97 -15.80
C PRO A 75 9.97 11.33 -15.25
N PHE A 76 9.73 11.54 -13.97
CA PHE A 76 10.15 12.71 -13.21
C PHE A 76 10.79 12.28 -11.91
N GLN A 77 11.55 13.16 -11.28
CA GLN A 77 12.11 12.95 -9.96
C GLN A 77 11.75 14.10 -9.04
N PHE A 78 11.17 13.77 -7.89
CA PHE A 78 10.81 14.74 -6.85
C PHE A 78 12.00 14.95 -5.93
N SER A 79 12.54 16.17 -5.88
CA SER A 79 13.78 16.48 -5.15
C SER A 79 13.59 16.63 -3.64
N ASP A 80 12.35 16.93 -3.18
CA ASP A 80 12.08 17.14 -1.78
C ASP A 80 11.80 15.82 -1.04
N ASN A 81 11.72 15.90 0.29
CA ASN A 81 11.42 14.75 1.13
C ASN A 81 9.92 14.53 1.24
N ILE A 82 9.49 13.28 1.08
CA ILE A 82 8.15 12.81 1.36
C ILE A 82 8.18 12.05 2.68
N ASN A 83 7.33 12.46 3.62
CA ASN A 83 7.21 11.80 4.91
C ASN A 83 5.92 10.96 4.94
N ILE A 84 6.03 9.69 5.31
CA ILE A 84 4.90 8.78 5.39
C ILE A 84 4.82 8.24 6.81
N ILE A 85 3.66 8.41 7.42
CA ILE A 85 3.32 7.80 8.70
C ILE A 85 2.29 6.72 8.43
N LYS A 86 2.50 5.53 9.01
CA LYS A 86 1.52 4.43 9.00
C LYS A 86 1.33 3.91 10.42
N VAL A 87 0.08 3.77 10.81
CA VAL A 87 -0.32 3.18 12.08
C VAL A 87 -1.26 2.03 11.77
N ARG A 88 -0.88 0.82 12.18
CA ARG A 88 -1.72 -0.37 12.01
C ARG A 88 -2.02 -0.97 13.37
N VAL A 89 -3.29 -1.23 13.62
CA VAL A 89 -3.78 -1.94 14.80
C VAL A 89 -4.52 -3.18 14.32
N SER A 90 -4.20 -4.33 14.88
CA SER A 90 -4.92 -5.56 14.60
C SER A 90 -5.22 -6.36 15.87
N ARG A 91 -6.33 -7.06 15.85
CA ARG A 91 -6.74 -7.96 16.93
C ARG A 91 -7.66 -9.04 16.42
N GLU A 92 -7.33 -10.28 16.74
CA GLU A 92 -8.24 -11.40 16.68
C GLU A 92 -8.72 -11.77 18.08
N PHE A 93 -10.01 -12.03 18.24
CA PHE A 93 -10.59 -12.59 19.44
C PHE A 93 -11.71 -13.56 19.09
N SER A 94 -12.00 -14.49 19.99
CA SER A 94 -13.03 -15.50 19.78
C SER A 94 -14.02 -15.56 20.96
N VAL A 95 -15.26 -15.86 20.61
CA VAL A 95 -16.33 -16.15 21.57
C VAL A 95 -16.97 -17.47 21.15
N ASN A 96 -16.75 -18.53 21.92
CA ASN A 96 -17.13 -19.90 21.56
C ASN A 96 -16.51 -20.33 20.23
N LYS A 97 -17.35 -20.55 19.20
CA LYS A 97 -16.94 -20.97 17.86
C LYS A 97 -16.91 -19.81 16.86
N PHE A 98 -17.16 -18.58 17.30
CA PHE A 98 -17.11 -17.39 16.46
C PHE A 98 -15.78 -16.66 16.67
N PHE A 99 -15.20 -16.25 15.59
CA PHE A 99 -13.93 -15.52 15.54
C PHE A 99 -14.15 -14.16 14.88
N PHE A 100 -13.45 -13.15 15.39
CA PHE A 100 -13.52 -11.77 14.94
C PHE A 100 -12.09 -11.32 14.69
N ASP A 101 -11.70 -11.21 13.41
CA ASP A 101 -10.39 -10.70 13.00
C ASP A 101 -10.56 -9.28 12.47
N ASN A 102 -9.90 -8.32 13.14
CA ASN A 102 -10.03 -6.90 12.82
C ASN A 102 -8.64 -6.30 12.59
N GLU A 103 -8.50 -5.60 11.48
CA GLU A 103 -7.32 -4.80 11.14
C GLU A 103 -7.75 -3.41 10.68
N ILE A 104 -7.13 -2.39 11.25
CA ILE A 104 -7.32 -0.99 10.87
C ILE A 104 -5.94 -0.39 10.63
N GLN A 105 -5.75 0.23 9.48
CA GLN A 105 -4.55 0.97 9.15
C GLN A 105 -4.91 2.42 8.78
N TYR A 106 -4.28 3.34 9.46
CA TYR A 106 -4.24 4.75 9.06
C TYR A 106 -2.87 5.07 8.48
N GLN A 107 -2.84 5.80 7.38
CA GLN A 107 -1.58 6.25 6.78
C GLN A 107 -1.74 7.64 6.17
N LYS A 108 -0.67 8.42 6.21
CA LYS A 108 -0.64 9.75 5.63
C LYS A 108 0.73 10.02 5.02
N ALA A 109 0.73 10.47 3.76
CA ALA A 109 1.89 11.00 3.09
C ALA A 109 1.84 12.53 3.17
N SER A 110 2.88 13.15 3.72
CA SER A 110 3.05 14.59 3.83
C SER A 110 4.13 15.06 2.85
N ASN A 111 4.00 16.29 2.35
CA ASN A 111 4.89 16.89 1.35
C ASN A 111 4.95 16.13 0.01
N ALA A 112 3.94 15.31 -0.25
CA ALA A 112 3.92 14.45 -1.45
C ALA A 112 3.42 15.18 -2.71
N ASN A 113 2.87 16.38 -2.60
CA ASN A 113 2.38 17.23 -3.71
C ASN A 113 1.52 16.47 -4.74
N GLY A 114 0.77 15.45 -4.28
CA GLY A 114 -0.06 14.62 -5.14
C GLY A 114 0.68 13.59 -5.99
N ILE A 115 1.97 13.36 -5.77
CA ILE A 115 2.76 12.35 -6.49
C ILE A 115 2.75 10.96 -5.81
N LEU A 116 2.42 10.91 -4.52
CA LEU A 116 2.23 9.66 -3.78
C LEU A 116 0.81 9.62 -3.22
N ASN A 117 -0.07 8.98 -3.95
CA ASN A 117 -1.49 8.88 -3.65
C ASN A 117 -1.81 7.54 -3.00
N VAL A 118 -2.19 7.57 -1.73
CA VAL A 118 -2.56 6.37 -0.96
C VAL A 118 -3.86 6.62 -0.19
N PRO A 119 -4.70 5.59 0.04
CA PRO A 119 -5.86 5.74 0.91
C PRO A 119 -5.40 6.01 2.34
N GLU A 120 -5.98 7.00 3.02
CA GLU A 120 -5.61 7.34 4.40
C GLU A 120 -6.10 6.29 5.39
N LEU A 121 -7.28 5.70 5.15
CA LEU A 121 -7.86 4.67 6.00
C LEU A 121 -8.07 3.38 5.21
N ILE A 122 -7.59 2.29 5.77
CA ILE A 122 -7.80 0.93 5.26
C ILE A 122 -8.29 0.07 6.44
N THR A 123 -9.36 -0.69 6.24
CA THR A 123 -9.83 -1.66 7.23
C THR A 123 -10.10 -3.01 6.60
N ARG A 124 -9.85 -4.06 7.37
CA ARG A 124 -10.28 -5.42 7.07
C ARG A 124 -10.88 -6.01 8.33
N ASN A 125 -12.13 -6.43 8.26
CA ASN A 125 -12.84 -7.02 9.37
C ASN A 125 -13.48 -8.32 8.91
N SER A 126 -13.21 -9.42 9.61
CA SER A 126 -13.76 -10.73 9.30
C SER A 126 -14.50 -11.27 10.51
N ILE A 127 -15.67 -11.84 10.25
CA ILE A 127 -16.46 -12.59 11.25
C ILE A 127 -16.66 -13.98 10.68
N TYR A 128 -16.20 -14.99 11.39
CA TYR A 128 -16.31 -16.36 10.92
C TYR A 128 -16.62 -17.35 12.04
N PHE A 129 -17.28 -18.43 11.64
CA PHE A 129 -17.52 -19.60 12.46
C PHE A 129 -16.46 -20.65 12.15
N GLY A 130 -15.87 -21.26 13.20
CA GLY A 130 -14.90 -22.34 13.07
C GLY A 130 -15.28 -23.53 13.94
N SER A 131 -15.38 -24.72 13.39
CA SER A 131 -15.70 -25.93 14.12
C SER A 131 -15.10 -27.17 13.49
N HIS A 132 -14.74 -28.14 14.33
CA HIS A 132 -14.44 -29.49 13.89
C HIS A 132 -15.73 -30.24 13.62
N LEU A 133 -15.78 -30.93 12.48
CA LEU A 133 -16.86 -31.80 12.03
C LEU A 133 -16.31 -33.22 11.86
N LEU A 134 -17.22 -34.21 11.72
CA LEU A 134 -16.89 -35.63 11.43
C LEU A 134 -15.86 -36.17 12.44
N ASP A 135 -16.16 -36.10 13.73
CA ASP A 135 -15.28 -36.57 14.81
C ASP A 135 -13.84 -36.00 14.74
N LYS A 136 -13.74 -34.71 14.39
CA LYS A 136 -12.49 -33.94 14.19
C LYS A 136 -11.70 -34.27 12.91
N ALA A 137 -12.26 -35.06 12.00
CA ALA A 137 -11.63 -35.34 10.72
C ALA A 137 -11.62 -34.12 9.77
N LEU A 138 -12.53 -33.16 9.97
CA LEU A 138 -12.64 -31.96 9.16
C LEU A 138 -12.72 -30.72 10.09
N PHE A 139 -11.93 -29.69 9.80
CA PHE A 139 -12.07 -28.38 10.43
C PHE A 139 -12.66 -27.41 9.43
N LEU A 140 -13.89 -26.99 9.65
CA LEU A 140 -14.63 -26.07 8.76
C LEU A 140 -14.57 -24.65 9.32
N GLN A 141 -14.22 -23.68 8.46
CA GLN A 141 -14.38 -22.26 8.73
C GLN A 141 -15.26 -21.63 7.65
N THR A 142 -16.26 -20.85 8.05
CA THR A 142 -17.09 -20.09 7.13
C THR A 142 -17.44 -18.75 7.69
N GLY A 143 -17.48 -17.71 6.85
CA GLY A 143 -17.72 -16.38 7.31
C GLY A 143 -17.70 -15.31 6.22
N PHE A 144 -17.71 -14.07 6.69
CA PHE A 144 -17.67 -12.88 5.86
C PHE A 144 -16.43 -12.05 6.20
N SER A 145 -15.84 -11.46 5.15
CA SER A 145 -14.77 -10.47 5.28
C SER A 145 -15.21 -9.18 4.62
N ILE A 146 -15.11 -8.07 5.34
CA ILE A 146 -15.42 -6.73 4.86
C ILE A 146 -14.12 -5.96 4.77
N ARG A 147 -13.80 -5.45 3.59
CA ARG A 147 -12.66 -4.59 3.32
C ARG A 147 -13.15 -3.20 2.94
N TYR A 148 -12.54 -2.18 3.49
CA TYR A 148 -12.82 -0.79 3.15
C TYR A 148 -11.52 -0.01 3.02
N PHE A 149 -11.47 0.90 2.07
CA PHE A 149 -10.44 1.91 1.97
C PHE A 149 -11.05 3.26 1.58
N SER A 150 -10.53 4.32 2.18
CA SER A 150 -10.99 5.69 1.92
C SER A 150 -10.72 6.09 0.47
N LYS A 151 -11.46 7.07 -0.03
CA LYS A 151 -11.27 7.60 -1.40
C LYS A 151 -9.87 8.18 -1.57
N TYR A 152 -9.20 7.79 -2.65
CA TYR A 152 -7.88 8.32 -3.03
C TYR A 152 -7.73 8.35 -4.55
N TYR A 153 -6.75 9.11 -5.05
CA TYR A 153 -6.39 9.09 -6.46
C TYR A 153 -5.55 7.85 -6.74
N MET A 154 -6.08 6.88 -7.46
CA MET A 154 -5.31 5.71 -7.87
C MET A 154 -4.50 6.04 -9.11
N ASN A 155 -3.23 5.63 -9.14
CA ASN A 155 -2.41 5.75 -10.33
C ASN A 155 -3.06 5.03 -11.52
N SER A 156 -2.93 5.64 -12.71
CA SER A 156 -3.38 5.04 -13.97
C SER A 156 -2.28 4.21 -14.60
N TYR A 157 -2.65 3.23 -15.40
CA TYR A 157 -1.71 2.35 -16.09
C TYR A 157 -1.46 2.82 -17.52
N ASP A 158 -0.19 2.84 -17.94
CA ASP A 158 0.22 3.07 -19.32
C ASP A 158 0.68 1.74 -19.94
N PRO A 159 -0.06 1.20 -20.93
CA PRO A 159 0.24 -0.09 -21.50
C PRO A 159 1.50 -0.12 -22.38
N LEU A 160 1.93 1.05 -22.92
CA LEU A 160 3.14 1.13 -23.75
C LEU A 160 4.40 1.06 -22.89
N LEU A 161 4.35 1.64 -21.70
CA LEU A 161 5.45 1.58 -20.73
C LEU A 161 5.36 0.33 -19.83
N SER A 162 4.20 -0.29 -19.73
CA SER A 162 3.90 -1.30 -18.71
C SER A 162 4.11 -0.78 -17.29
N GLU A 163 3.84 0.51 -17.06
CA GLU A 163 4.08 1.23 -15.80
C GLU A 163 2.83 1.99 -15.32
N PHE A 164 2.76 2.21 -14.03
CA PHE A 164 1.77 3.07 -13.44
C PHE A 164 2.25 4.52 -13.38
N TYR A 165 1.39 5.46 -13.73
CA TYR A 165 1.68 6.89 -13.64
C TYR A 165 0.71 7.62 -12.71
N VAL A 166 1.19 8.67 -12.09
CA VAL A 166 0.43 9.51 -11.17
C VAL A 166 -0.65 10.28 -11.94
N GLN A 167 -1.87 10.24 -11.42
CA GLN A 167 -2.98 11.07 -11.88
C GLN A 167 -3.78 11.56 -10.67
N ASN A 168 -4.32 12.79 -10.77
CA ASN A 168 -5.07 13.45 -9.70
C ASN A 168 -6.47 13.88 -10.17
N SER A 169 -7.04 13.19 -11.18
CA SER A 169 -8.35 13.49 -11.75
C SER A 169 -9.44 12.51 -11.28
N LYS A 170 -9.11 11.24 -11.11
CA LYS A 170 -10.08 10.18 -10.78
C LYS A 170 -9.77 9.53 -9.44
N LYS A 171 -10.71 9.61 -8.50
CA LYS A 171 -10.66 8.91 -7.21
C LYS A 171 -11.39 7.58 -7.30
N ILE A 172 -10.88 6.59 -6.56
CA ILE A 172 -11.54 5.31 -6.30
C ILE A 172 -11.66 5.08 -4.80
N GLY A 173 -12.44 4.06 -4.41
CA GLY A 173 -12.65 3.69 -3.01
C GLY A 173 -13.81 4.43 -2.35
N GLY A 174 -13.90 4.31 -1.02
CA GLY A 174 -14.97 4.89 -0.23
C GLY A 174 -16.24 4.06 -0.20
N PHE A 175 -16.16 2.77 -0.56
CA PHE A 175 -17.24 1.80 -0.43
C PHE A 175 -16.69 0.48 0.12
N PRO A 176 -17.49 -0.27 0.91
CA PRO A 176 -17.06 -1.57 1.42
C PRO A 176 -17.11 -2.64 0.32
N LEU A 177 -16.12 -3.54 0.35
CA LEU A 177 -16.11 -4.78 -0.41
C LEU A 177 -16.37 -5.92 0.56
N MET A 178 -17.31 -6.80 0.23
CA MET A 178 -17.70 -7.93 1.07
C MET A 178 -17.44 -9.24 0.33
N ASP A 179 -16.74 -10.14 0.99
CA ASP A 179 -16.46 -11.48 0.53
C ASP A 179 -17.06 -12.51 1.50
N PHE A 180 -17.64 -13.56 0.98
CA PHE A 180 -18.00 -14.76 1.73
C PHE A 180 -16.95 -15.85 1.46
N PHE A 181 -16.56 -16.58 2.49
CA PHE A 181 -15.59 -17.66 2.35
C PHE A 181 -15.99 -18.93 3.09
N VAL A 182 -15.53 -20.05 2.58
CA VAL A 182 -15.60 -21.37 3.19
C VAL A 182 -14.25 -22.03 3.03
N ASN A 183 -13.63 -22.41 4.15
CA ASN A 183 -12.37 -23.16 4.20
C ASN A 183 -12.62 -24.49 4.91
N ALA A 184 -12.09 -25.59 4.36
CA ALA A 184 -12.24 -26.93 4.89
C ALA A 184 -10.91 -27.70 4.86
#